data_9ceecf5d443d6de84dc7eb4309f293cc
#
_entry.id   9ceecf5d443d6de84dc7eb4309f293cc
#
_cell.length_a   1.000
_cell.length_b   1.000
_cell.length_c   1.000
_cell.angle_alpha   90.00
_cell.angle_beta   90.00
_cell.angle_gamma   90.00
#
_symmetry.space_group_name_H-M   'P 1'
#
loop_
_entity.id
_entity.type
_entity.pdbx_description
1 polymer ?
#
loop_
_entity_poly.entity_id
_entity_poly.type
_entity_poly.pdbx_seq_one_letter_code
_entity_poly.pdbx_strand_id
1 'polypeptide(L)'
;MQNRIKDCVLLFLLVSIALSVTSLGILVQNTYAQDQLSNNTESNVTISKDIVNTQTFDNLSNFFGTPMFFETSHNSIGSITISTTPHKTQDSYTATGVLREVGNVTEMATFVTTHLADGKSTSVGKGNFTTSDGDIANYTGQDVGNTDSNGVETYKGIQIFSSNPEGKLGFLDNVIGIYVYKYLPNGTTTGTIWEWK
;
A
#
# COMPACT_ATOMS: atom_id res chain seq x y z
N MET A 1 48.05 -20.87 13.12
CA MET A 1 47.02 -20.25 12.25
C MET A 1 45.78 -21.14 12.10
N GLN A 2 45.68 -22.25 12.81
CA GLN A 2 44.60 -23.26 12.66
C GLN A 2 43.52 -23.22 13.75
N ASN A 3 43.67 -22.40 14.78
CA ASN A 3 42.68 -22.33 15.89
C ASN A 3 41.61 -21.25 15.74
N ARG A 4 41.72 -20.30 14.79
CA ARG A 4 40.71 -19.25 14.62
C ARG A 4 39.51 -19.62 13.73
N ILE A 5 39.63 -20.72 13.00
CA ILE A 5 38.55 -21.19 12.10
C ILE A 5 37.48 -22.01 12.87
N LYS A 6 37.88 -22.66 13.97
CA LYS A 6 36.96 -23.47 14.79
C LYS A 6 35.98 -22.63 15.61
N ASP A 7 36.38 -21.45 16.03
CA ASP A 7 35.53 -20.57 16.85
C ASP A 7 34.44 -19.87 16.03
N CYS A 8 34.67 -19.62 14.73
CA CYS A 8 33.66 -19.05 13.84
C CYS A 8 32.56 -20.06 13.46
N VAL A 9 32.89 -21.37 13.35
CA VAL A 9 31.88 -22.38 13.00
C VAL A 9 30.97 -22.70 14.19
N LEU A 10 31.50 -22.59 15.42
CA LEU A 10 30.69 -22.83 16.63
C LEU A 10 29.71 -21.72 16.94
N LEU A 11 30.01 -20.48 16.52
CA LEU A 11 29.11 -19.33 16.72
C LEU A 11 27.92 -19.34 15.77
N PHE A 12 28.04 -19.92 14.57
CA PHE A 12 26.94 -20.04 13.61
C PHE A 12 25.96 -21.19 13.95
N LEU A 13 26.38 -22.17 14.75
CA LEU A 13 25.52 -23.31 15.13
C LEU A 13 24.64 -23.00 16.37
N LEU A 14 24.96 -21.97 17.15
CA LEU A 14 24.18 -21.60 18.34
C LEU A 14 23.05 -20.58 18.07
N VAL A 15 23.02 -19.97 16.89
CA VAL A 15 21.94 -19.03 16.51
C VAL A 15 20.75 -19.73 15.83
N SER A 16 20.89 -21.00 15.43
CA SER A 16 19.85 -21.74 14.69
C SER A 16 18.86 -22.52 15.56
N ILE A 17 18.98 -22.52 16.90
CA ILE A 17 18.13 -23.34 17.80
C ILE A 17 17.15 -22.53 18.65
N ALA A 18 17.05 -21.22 18.46
CA ALA A 18 16.20 -20.36 19.30
C ALA A 18 14.91 -19.87 18.63
N LEU A 19 14.34 -20.57 17.65
CA LEU A 19 13.07 -20.20 17.01
C LEU A 19 12.11 -21.40 16.87
N SER A 20 11.94 -22.18 17.96
CA SER A 20 10.77 -23.01 18.15
C SER A 20 9.88 -22.36 19.20
N VAL A 21 9.08 -21.39 18.80
CA VAL A 21 8.09 -20.76 19.68
C VAL A 21 6.77 -21.52 19.52
N THR A 22 6.39 -22.10 20.61
CA THR A 22 5.10 -22.68 20.96
C THR A 22 3.93 -21.79 20.50
N SER A 23 3.08 -22.35 19.63
CA SER A 23 1.75 -21.82 19.32
C SER A 23 0.86 -21.94 20.55
N LEU A 24 0.73 -20.90 21.33
CA LEU A 24 -0.32 -20.80 22.32
C LEU A 24 -1.54 -20.18 21.63
N GLY A 25 -2.54 -21.02 21.34
CA GLY A 25 -3.82 -20.61 20.79
C GLY A 25 -4.59 -19.77 21.80
N ILE A 26 -4.79 -18.49 21.49
CA ILE A 26 -5.79 -17.67 22.18
C ILE A 26 -7.12 -17.88 21.47
N LEU A 27 -8.01 -18.65 22.09
CA LEU A 27 -9.42 -18.73 21.71
C LEU A 27 -10.08 -17.40 22.11
N VAL A 28 -10.30 -16.51 21.17
CA VAL A 28 -11.19 -15.36 21.36
C VAL A 28 -12.61 -15.85 21.09
N GLN A 29 -13.38 -16.05 22.13
CA GLN A 29 -14.82 -16.27 22.01
C GLN A 29 -15.50 -14.93 21.70
N ASN A 30 -15.92 -14.75 20.46
CA ASN A 30 -16.81 -13.67 20.08
C ASN A 30 -18.24 -14.03 20.51
N THR A 31 -18.69 -13.47 21.61
CA THR A 31 -20.10 -13.44 21.99
C THR A 31 -20.81 -12.39 21.14
N TYR A 32 -21.55 -12.84 20.13
CA TYR A 32 -22.47 -11.97 19.40
C TYR A 32 -23.71 -11.75 20.24
N ALA A 33 -23.93 -10.52 20.69
CA ALA A 33 -25.21 -10.10 21.21
C ALA A 33 -26.22 -10.06 20.05
N GLN A 34 -27.22 -10.92 20.09
CA GLN A 34 -28.37 -10.82 19.19
C GLN A 34 -29.31 -9.74 19.74
N ASP A 35 -29.24 -8.55 19.14
CA ASP A 35 -30.30 -7.58 19.32
C ASP A 35 -31.44 -7.85 18.35
N GLN A 36 -32.63 -7.91 18.91
CA GLN A 36 -33.91 -8.09 18.25
C GLN A 36 -34.18 -6.92 17.30
N LEU A 37 -34.12 -7.16 15.99
CA LEU A 37 -34.54 -6.15 15.00
C LEU A 37 -36.02 -6.29 14.70
N SER A 38 -36.79 -5.35 15.19
CA SER A 38 -38.18 -5.10 14.86
C SER A 38 -38.38 -4.81 13.37
N ASN A 39 -39.41 -5.40 12.79
CA ASN A 39 -39.86 -5.20 11.42
C ASN A 39 -40.00 -3.72 11.03
N ASN A 40 -39.29 -3.30 10.01
CA ASN A 40 -39.64 -2.13 9.21
C ASN A 40 -39.32 -2.38 7.72
N THR A 41 -40.40 -2.36 6.97
CA THR A 41 -40.61 -2.09 5.54
C THR A 41 -39.36 -2.02 4.65
N GLU A 42 -39.24 -2.99 3.74
CA GLU A 42 -38.31 -2.98 2.61
C GLU A 42 -38.54 -1.75 1.73
N SER A 43 -37.71 -0.74 1.87
CA SER A 43 -37.46 0.20 0.80
C SER A 43 -36.27 -0.31 -0.01
N ASN A 44 -36.52 -0.76 -1.24
CA ASN A 44 -35.47 -1.11 -2.21
C ASN A 44 -34.66 0.14 -2.55
N VAL A 45 -33.64 0.44 -1.76
CA VAL A 45 -32.62 1.41 -2.11
C VAL A 45 -31.63 0.71 -3.04
N THR A 46 -31.79 0.92 -4.33
CA THR A 46 -30.76 0.59 -5.32
C THR A 46 -29.60 1.57 -5.09
N ILE A 47 -28.64 1.20 -4.25
CA ILE A 47 -27.41 1.97 -4.07
C ILE A 47 -26.61 1.82 -5.37
N SER A 48 -26.51 2.88 -6.15
CA SER A 48 -25.68 2.87 -7.35
C SER A 48 -24.21 2.64 -6.98
N LYS A 49 -23.48 1.84 -7.78
CA LYS A 49 -22.08 1.50 -7.54
C LYS A 49 -21.17 2.73 -7.40
N ASP A 50 -21.56 3.87 -7.98
CA ASP A 50 -20.83 5.14 -7.90
C ASP A 50 -20.87 5.75 -6.49
N ILE A 51 -21.98 5.57 -5.76
CA ILE A 51 -22.12 6.07 -4.38
C ILE A 51 -21.15 5.35 -3.43
N VAL A 52 -20.95 4.03 -3.60
CA VAL A 52 -20.04 3.25 -2.74
C VAL A 52 -18.58 3.69 -2.91
N ASN A 53 -18.17 4.07 -4.13
CA ASN A 53 -16.81 4.56 -4.39
C ASN A 53 -16.57 5.95 -3.77
N THR A 54 -17.52 6.86 -3.90
CA THR A 54 -17.44 8.19 -3.29
C THR A 54 -17.42 8.11 -1.77
N GLN A 55 -18.28 7.27 -1.16
CA GLN A 55 -18.30 7.08 0.30
C GLN A 55 -16.98 6.58 0.89
N THR A 56 -16.22 5.74 0.17
CA THR A 56 -14.92 5.28 0.68
C THR A 56 -13.90 6.42 0.77
N PHE A 57 -13.88 7.31 -0.22
CA PHE A 57 -13.01 8.48 -0.21
C PHE A 57 -13.45 9.50 0.86
N ASP A 58 -14.74 9.77 0.95
CA ASP A 58 -15.30 10.67 1.96
C ASP A 58 -15.01 10.16 3.38
N ASN A 59 -15.14 8.85 3.61
CA ASN A 59 -14.84 8.26 4.91
C ASN A 59 -13.34 8.36 5.27
N LEU A 60 -12.43 8.15 4.34
CA LEU A 60 -10.99 8.29 4.59
C LEU A 60 -10.63 9.77 4.83
N SER A 61 -11.16 10.69 4.03
CA SER A 61 -10.95 12.12 4.21
C SER A 61 -11.56 12.63 5.52
N ASN A 62 -12.69 12.09 5.97
CA ASN A 62 -13.26 12.41 7.27
C ASN A 62 -12.38 11.93 8.44
N PHE A 63 -11.65 10.82 8.26
CA PHE A 63 -10.79 10.26 9.29
C PHE A 63 -9.37 10.86 9.26
N PHE A 64 -8.74 10.96 8.09
CA PHE A 64 -7.36 11.42 7.93
C PHE A 64 -7.23 12.90 7.55
N GLY A 65 -8.35 13.56 7.25
CA GLY A 65 -8.37 14.94 6.78
C GLY A 65 -8.10 15.07 5.28
N THR A 66 -7.62 16.24 4.87
CA THR A 66 -7.30 16.51 3.46
C THR A 66 -6.13 15.64 3.01
N PRO A 67 -6.26 14.96 1.87
CA PRO A 67 -5.15 14.20 1.29
C PRO A 67 -3.90 15.05 1.09
N MET A 68 -2.74 14.44 1.26
CA MET A 68 -1.47 15.12 1.00
C MET A 68 -1.05 15.03 -0.47
N PHE A 69 -1.53 13.99 -1.21
CA PHE A 69 -1.21 13.80 -2.63
C PHE A 69 -2.43 13.31 -3.40
N PHE A 70 -2.58 13.83 -4.63
CA PHE A 70 -3.51 13.34 -5.65
C PHE A 70 -2.77 13.10 -6.95
N GLU A 71 -2.89 11.88 -7.50
CA GLU A 71 -2.43 11.56 -8.84
C GLU A 71 -3.28 12.26 -9.91
N THR A 72 -2.61 12.85 -10.90
CA THR A 72 -3.28 13.51 -12.05
C THR A 72 -3.01 12.79 -13.37
N SER A 73 -1.91 12.05 -13.47
CA SER A 73 -1.63 11.18 -14.61
C SER A 73 -0.74 10.00 -14.19
N HIS A 74 -0.85 8.91 -14.94
CA HIS A 74 -0.08 7.68 -14.74
C HIS A 74 0.43 7.15 -16.07
N ASN A 75 1.66 6.67 -16.08
CA ASN A 75 2.26 6.04 -17.24
C ASN A 75 3.02 4.77 -16.81
N SER A 76 2.52 3.61 -17.22
CA SER A 76 3.22 2.34 -17.01
C SER A 76 4.49 2.31 -17.85
N ILE A 77 5.63 2.05 -17.22
CA ILE A 77 6.91 1.83 -17.89
C ILE A 77 7.01 0.39 -18.35
N GLY A 78 6.50 -0.55 -17.55
CA GLY A 78 6.49 -1.97 -17.89
C GLY A 78 6.19 -2.86 -16.70
N SER A 79 5.80 -4.10 -17.04
CA SER A 79 5.57 -5.20 -16.11
C SER A 79 6.33 -6.42 -16.58
N ILE A 80 7.09 -7.05 -15.70
CA ILE A 80 7.82 -8.29 -15.98
C ILE A 80 7.45 -9.37 -14.97
N THR A 81 7.21 -10.59 -15.45
CA THR A 81 7.04 -11.75 -14.56
C THR A 81 8.39 -12.17 -14.00
N ILE A 82 8.56 -12.13 -12.68
CA ILE A 82 9.79 -12.53 -11.99
C ILE A 82 9.71 -13.91 -11.33
N SER A 83 8.49 -14.46 -11.19
CA SER A 83 8.24 -15.80 -10.70
C SER A 83 6.89 -16.32 -11.20
N THR A 84 6.79 -17.62 -11.47
CA THR A 84 5.53 -18.26 -11.84
C THR A 84 4.88 -19.03 -10.69
N THR A 85 5.64 -19.36 -9.65
CA THR A 85 5.16 -20.12 -8.49
C THR A 85 5.82 -19.61 -7.19
N PRO A 86 5.15 -18.80 -6.37
CA PRO A 86 3.90 -18.09 -6.69
C PRO A 86 4.08 -17.11 -7.84
N HIS A 87 3.00 -16.77 -8.55
CA HIS A 87 3.06 -15.79 -9.63
C HIS A 87 3.41 -14.42 -9.05
N LYS A 88 4.51 -13.83 -9.55
CA LYS A 88 4.98 -12.50 -9.16
C LYS A 88 5.33 -11.68 -10.38
N THR A 89 4.93 -10.41 -10.34
CA THR A 89 5.34 -9.40 -11.31
C THR A 89 6.19 -8.33 -10.64
N GLN A 90 7.03 -7.68 -11.43
CA GLN A 90 7.66 -6.42 -11.07
C GLN A 90 7.12 -5.36 -12.02
N ASP A 91 6.45 -4.38 -11.45
CA ASP A 91 5.74 -3.32 -12.17
C ASP A 91 6.43 -2.00 -11.91
N SER A 92 6.75 -1.24 -12.97
CA SER A 92 7.38 0.07 -12.88
C SER A 92 6.53 1.11 -13.59
N TYR A 93 6.43 2.30 -13.00
CA TYR A 93 5.64 3.38 -13.54
C TYR A 93 6.20 4.76 -13.19
N THR A 94 5.73 5.76 -13.93
CA THR A 94 5.81 7.16 -13.55
C THR A 94 4.41 7.72 -13.41
N ALA A 95 4.23 8.65 -12.49
CA ALA A 95 3.01 9.40 -12.34
C ALA A 95 3.30 10.89 -12.14
N THR A 96 2.32 11.74 -12.38
CA THR A 96 2.35 13.12 -11.92
C THR A 96 1.18 13.36 -11.00
N GLY A 97 1.34 14.28 -10.07
CA GLY A 97 0.28 14.59 -9.13
C GLY A 97 0.53 15.93 -8.43
N VAL A 98 -0.43 16.28 -7.59
CA VAL A 98 -0.36 17.48 -6.76
C VAL A 98 -0.08 17.07 -5.33
N LEU A 99 1.05 17.51 -4.80
CA LEU A 99 1.44 17.34 -3.41
C LEU A 99 1.10 18.62 -2.64
N ARG A 100 0.41 18.46 -1.51
CA ARG A 100 0.04 19.58 -0.62
C ARG A 100 1.28 20.41 -0.27
N GLU A 101 1.12 21.74 -0.25
CA GLU A 101 2.17 22.72 0.08
C GLU A 101 3.28 22.88 -0.98
N VAL A 102 3.41 21.96 -1.94
CA VAL A 102 4.47 21.96 -2.96
C VAL A 102 3.93 22.21 -4.36
N GLY A 103 2.76 21.65 -4.69
CA GLY A 103 2.19 21.69 -6.03
C GLY A 103 2.57 20.44 -6.82
N ASN A 104 2.87 20.62 -8.11
CA ASN A 104 3.14 19.50 -9.02
C ASN A 104 4.44 18.77 -8.67
N VAL A 105 4.35 17.46 -8.61
CA VAL A 105 5.48 16.53 -8.44
C VAL A 105 5.38 15.39 -9.45
N THR A 106 6.53 14.81 -9.77
CA THR A 106 6.61 13.55 -10.53
C THR A 106 6.93 12.42 -9.55
N GLU A 107 6.21 11.31 -9.70
CA GLU A 107 6.47 10.07 -9.00
C GLU A 107 7.15 9.08 -9.95
N MET A 108 8.12 8.31 -9.46
CA MET A 108 8.66 7.13 -10.11
C MET A 108 8.67 6.00 -9.08
N ALA A 109 8.13 4.84 -9.46
CA ALA A 109 8.03 3.72 -8.55
C ALA A 109 8.23 2.37 -9.23
N THR A 110 8.63 1.39 -8.41
CA THR A 110 8.69 -0.02 -8.77
C THR A 110 8.17 -0.86 -7.60
N PHE A 111 7.20 -1.71 -7.89
CA PHE A 111 6.60 -2.64 -6.94
C PHE A 111 6.77 -4.08 -7.43
N VAL A 112 6.95 -4.99 -6.48
CA VAL A 112 6.86 -6.43 -6.71
C VAL A 112 5.53 -6.90 -6.13
N THR A 113 4.67 -7.37 -7.01
CA THR A 113 3.33 -7.87 -6.69
C THR A 113 3.32 -9.39 -6.68
N THR A 114 2.87 -9.99 -5.59
CA THR A 114 2.57 -11.42 -5.49
C THR A 114 1.07 -11.60 -5.71
N HIS A 115 0.71 -12.28 -6.81
CA HIS A 115 -0.68 -12.58 -7.14
C HIS A 115 -1.15 -13.81 -6.36
N LEU A 116 -2.27 -13.65 -5.67
CA LEU A 116 -2.91 -14.68 -4.85
C LEU A 116 -4.18 -15.20 -5.55
N ALA A 117 -4.85 -16.17 -4.93
CA ALA A 117 -6.15 -16.63 -5.42
C ALA A 117 -7.22 -15.54 -5.29
N ASP A 118 -8.31 -15.70 -6.04
CA ASP A 118 -9.54 -14.88 -5.94
C ASP A 118 -9.32 -13.38 -6.21
N GLY A 119 -8.40 -13.05 -7.13
CA GLY A 119 -8.10 -11.67 -7.51
C GLY A 119 -7.42 -10.83 -6.43
N LYS A 120 -6.88 -11.48 -5.40
CA LYS A 120 -6.10 -10.82 -4.34
C LYS A 120 -4.63 -10.71 -4.69
N SER A 121 -3.96 -9.74 -4.11
CA SER A 121 -2.51 -9.58 -4.23
C SER A 121 -1.90 -8.92 -2.99
N THR A 122 -0.59 -9.02 -2.87
CA THR A 122 0.20 -8.22 -1.94
C THR A 122 1.39 -7.65 -2.69
N SER A 123 1.72 -6.38 -2.44
CA SER A 123 2.86 -5.75 -3.10
C SER A 123 3.80 -5.12 -2.08
N VAL A 124 5.07 -5.10 -2.44
CA VAL A 124 6.11 -4.34 -1.75
C VAL A 124 6.94 -3.59 -2.79
N GLY A 125 7.29 -2.35 -2.50
CA GLY A 125 8.00 -1.55 -3.47
C GLY A 125 8.65 -0.32 -2.88
N LYS A 126 9.18 0.48 -3.78
CA LYS A 126 9.82 1.76 -3.48
C LYS A 126 9.61 2.74 -4.62
N GLY A 127 9.66 4.00 -4.28
CA GLY A 127 9.58 5.08 -5.24
C GLY A 127 10.11 6.38 -4.67
N ASN A 128 9.94 7.43 -5.43
CA ASN A 128 10.26 8.77 -5.01
C ASN A 128 9.28 9.78 -5.62
N PHE A 129 9.12 10.89 -4.93
CA PHE A 129 8.58 12.12 -5.47
C PHE A 129 9.73 13.07 -5.82
N THR A 130 9.61 13.75 -6.96
CA THR A 130 10.59 14.75 -7.41
C THR A 130 9.85 16.04 -7.77
N THR A 131 10.32 17.15 -7.24
CA THR A 131 9.83 18.50 -7.61
C THR A 131 10.46 18.96 -8.91
N SER A 132 9.90 20.01 -9.53
CA SER A 132 10.44 20.58 -10.77
C SER A 132 11.86 21.14 -10.64
N ASP A 133 12.28 21.49 -9.45
CA ASP A 133 13.63 21.99 -9.14
C ASP A 133 14.57 20.91 -8.58
N GLY A 134 14.13 19.63 -8.60
CA GLY A 134 14.97 18.47 -8.36
C GLY A 134 15.08 18.02 -6.90
N ASP A 135 14.25 18.55 -5.98
CA ASP A 135 14.19 18.03 -4.63
C ASP A 135 13.48 16.67 -4.61
N ILE A 136 13.94 15.74 -3.77
CA ILE A 136 13.53 14.34 -3.79
C ILE A 136 13.11 13.88 -2.40
N ALA A 137 11.95 13.23 -2.33
CA ALA A 137 11.53 12.41 -1.21
C ALA A 137 11.39 10.95 -1.67
N ASN A 138 12.12 10.05 -1.02
CA ASN A 138 12.02 8.62 -1.28
C ASN A 138 10.96 8.00 -0.39
N TYR A 139 10.42 6.84 -0.81
CA TYR A 139 9.56 6.04 0.04
C TYR A 139 9.76 4.55 -0.19
N THR A 140 9.40 3.77 0.83
CA THR A 140 9.09 2.34 0.71
C THR A 140 7.61 2.15 0.92
N GLY A 141 6.99 1.24 0.16
CA GLY A 141 5.55 1.00 0.23
C GLY A 141 5.22 -0.48 0.32
N GLN A 142 4.08 -0.77 0.91
CA GLN A 142 3.46 -2.09 0.88
C GLN A 142 1.95 -1.98 0.88
N ASP A 143 1.30 -2.92 0.19
CA ASP A 143 -0.15 -2.93 0.04
C ASP A 143 -0.76 -4.32 -0.06
N VAL A 144 -2.08 -4.32 0.00
CA VAL A 144 -2.94 -5.42 -0.39
C VAL A 144 -3.81 -4.97 -1.57
N GLY A 145 -3.88 -5.81 -2.59
CA GLY A 145 -4.68 -5.59 -3.78
C GLY A 145 -5.89 -6.51 -3.86
N ASN A 146 -6.92 -6.04 -4.54
CA ASN A 146 -8.10 -6.83 -4.88
C ASN A 146 -8.65 -6.40 -6.24
N THR A 147 -8.91 -7.38 -7.10
CA THR A 147 -9.61 -7.16 -8.37
C THR A 147 -11.07 -7.55 -8.22
N ASP A 148 -11.97 -6.65 -8.48
CA ASP A 148 -13.42 -6.91 -8.39
C ASP A 148 -13.97 -7.60 -9.65
N SER A 149 -15.26 -7.98 -9.64
CA SER A 149 -15.92 -8.63 -10.76
C SER A 149 -16.05 -7.78 -12.02
N ASN A 150 -15.76 -6.48 -11.95
CA ASN A 150 -15.76 -5.58 -13.10
C ASN A 150 -14.34 -5.33 -13.62
N GLY A 151 -13.32 -6.01 -13.04
CA GLY A 151 -11.92 -5.85 -13.41
C GLY A 151 -11.26 -4.58 -12.81
N VAL A 152 -11.89 -3.92 -11.84
CA VAL A 152 -11.27 -2.80 -11.14
C VAL A 152 -10.31 -3.35 -10.09
N GLU A 153 -9.04 -3.00 -10.22
CA GLU A 153 -8.02 -3.30 -9.23
C GLU A 153 -7.96 -2.17 -8.20
N THR A 154 -7.99 -2.53 -6.93
CA THR A 154 -7.87 -1.56 -5.83
C THR A 154 -6.76 -2.02 -4.90
N TYR A 155 -5.77 -1.16 -4.71
CA TYR A 155 -4.65 -1.34 -3.80
C TYR A 155 -4.79 -0.39 -2.62
N LYS A 156 -4.59 -0.91 -1.41
CA LYS A 156 -4.65 -0.15 -0.16
C LYS A 156 -3.40 -0.45 0.64
N GLY A 157 -2.68 0.59 1.01
CA GLY A 157 -1.38 0.39 1.63
C GLY A 157 -0.84 1.58 2.38
N ILE A 158 0.41 1.44 2.76
CA ILE A 158 1.18 2.47 3.45
C ILE A 158 2.46 2.77 2.66
N GLN A 159 2.91 4.02 2.77
CA GLN A 159 4.22 4.48 2.32
C GLN A 159 4.94 5.11 3.51
N ILE A 160 6.22 4.79 3.66
CA ILE A 160 7.09 5.39 4.68
C ILE A 160 8.08 6.25 3.93
N PHE A 161 8.01 7.55 4.17
CA PHE A 161 8.80 8.55 3.46
C PHE A 161 10.12 8.86 4.18
N SER A 162 11.12 9.22 3.38
CA SER A 162 12.37 9.83 3.86
C SER A 162 12.82 10.90 2.86
N SER A 163 13.25 12.05 3.36
CA SER A 163 13.69 13.18 2.54
C SER A 163 14.79 13.97 3.24
N ASN A 164 15.38 14.93 2.52
CA ASN A 164 16.25 15.90 3.15
C ASN A 164 15.39 16.91 3.95
N PRO A 165 15.54 17.01 5.29
CA PRO A 165 14.74 17.91 6.11
C PRO A 165 14.84 19.40 5.72
N GLU A 166 15.95 19.80 5.10
CA GLU A 166 16.18 21.18 4.65
C GLU A 166 15.62 21.45 3.24
N GLY A 167 15.13 20.42 2.53
CA GLY A 167 14.54 20.54 1.20
C GLY A 167 13.07 20.95 1.24
N LYS A 168 12.50 21.25 0.07
CA LYS A 168 11.07 21.54 -0.09
C LYS A 168 10.17 20.37 0.32
N LEU A 169 10.68 19.15 0.15
CA LEU A 169 10.01 17.92 0.55
C LEU A 169 10.38 17.48 1.97
N GLY A 170 11.08 18.31 2.73
CA GLY A 170 11.54 18.00 4.09
C GLY A 170 10.41 17.67 5.06
N PHE A 171 9.20 18.20 4.85
CA PHE A 171 8.03 17.86 5.64
C PHE A 171 7.57 16.39 5.49
N LEU A 172 8.06 15.68 4.46
CA LEU A 172 7.82 14.24 4.28
C LEU A 172 8.82 13.37 5.05
N ASP A 173 9.86 13.93 5.67
CA ASP A 173 10.83 13.11 6.40
C ASP A 173 10.18 12.40 7.60
N ASN A 174 10.33 11.06 7.64
CA ASN A 174 9.69 10.18 8.63
C ASN A 174 8.15 10.20 8.66
N VAL A 175 7.51 10.64 7.58
CA VAL A 175 6.05 10.62 7.45
C VAL A 175 5.57 9.23 7.00
N ILE A 176 4.44 8.79 7.56
CA ILE A 176 3.70 7.63 7.09
C ILE A 176 2.51 8.13 6.26
N GLY A 177 2.45 7.70 5.00
CA GLY A 177 1.31 7.90 4.12
C GLY A 177 0.42 6.66 4.07
N ILE A 178 -0.89 6.85 4.17
CA ILE A 178 -1.88 5.81 3.85
C ILE A 178 -2.39 6.11 2.46
N TYR A 179 -2.44 5.10 1.60
CA TYR A 179 -2.89 5.33 0.23
C TYR A 179 -3.99 4.37 -0.23
N VAL A 180 -4.76 4.85 -1.19
CA VAL A 180 -5.64 4.07 -2.05
C VAL A 180 -5.28 4.37 -3.49
N TYR A 181 -5.00 3.31 -4.24
CA TYR A 181 -4.74 3.37 -5.68
C TYR A 181 -5.74 2.47 -6.38
N LYS A 182 -6.27 2.93 -7.51
CA LYS A 182 -7.18 2.16 -8.36
C LYS A 182 -6.70 2.16 -9.80
N TYR A 183 -6.81 1.01 -10.43
CA TYR A 183 -6.62 0.83 -11.86
C TYR A 183 -7.93 0.34 -12.47
N LEU A 184 -8.46 1.08 -13.43
CA LEU A 184 -9.71 0.77 -14.09
C LEU A 184 -9.44 0.00 -15.40
N PRO A 185 -10.36 -0.84 -15.88
CA PRO A 185 -10.18 -1.63 -17.11
C PRO A 185 -9.96 -0.81 -18.38
N ASN A 186 -10.35 0.46 -18.38
CA ASN A 186 -10.10 1.40 -19.47
C ASN A 186 -8.69 2.04 -19.45
N GLY A 187 -7.83 1.63 -18.50
CA GLY A 187 -6.49 2.18 -18.32
C GLY A 187 -6.41 3.44 -17.46
N THR A 188 -7.55 3.96 -16.99
CA THR A 188 -7.55 5.11 -16.07
C THR A 188 -7.11 4.68 -14.68
N THR A 189 -6.32 5.53 -14.03
CA THR A 189 -5.87 5.31 -12.66
C THR A 189 -6.31 6.45 -11.75
N THR A 190 -6.33 6.20 -10.46
CA THR A 190 -6.49 7.21 -9.42
C THR A 190 -5.65 6.82 -8.22
N GLY A 191 -4.78 7.73 -7.78
CA GLY A 191 -3.95 7.57 -6.59
C GLY A 191 -4.19 8.70 -5.60
N THR A 192 -4.38 8.36 -4.35
CA THR A 192 -4.57 9.34 -3.28
C THR A 192 -3.83 8.88 -2.04
N ILE A 193 -3.08 9.79 -1.42
CA ILE A 193 -2.32 9.53 -0.21
C ILE A 193 -2.74 10.52 0.87
N TRP A 194 -2.97 10.01 2.08
CA TRP A 194 -3.22 10.78 3.30
C TRP A 194 -2.05 10.59 4.26
N GLU A 195 -1.72 11.64 4.99
CA GLU A 195 -0.78 11.56 6.10
C GLU A 195 -1.43 10.86 7.30
N TRP A 196 -0.76 9.86 7.84
CA TRP A 196 -1.14 9.29 9.13
C TRP A 196 -0.60 10.18 10.25
N LYS A 197 -1.51 10.86 10.95
CA LYS A 197 -1.19 11.72 12.10
C LYS A 197 -1.36 10.96 13.41
#